data_6f04d728d39a359c1a836ef1254db79b
#
_entry.id   6f04d728d39a359c1a836ef1254db79b
#
_cell.length_a   1.000
_cell.length_b   1.000
_cell.length_c   1.000
_cell.angle_alpha   90.00
_cell.angle_beta   90.00
_cell.angle_gamma   90.00
#
_symmetry.space_group_name_H-M   'P 1'
#
loop_
_entity.id
_entity.type
_entity.pdbx_description
1 polymer ?
#
loop_
_entity_poly.entity_id
_entity_poly.type
_entity_poly.pdbx_seq_one_letter_code
_entity_poly.pdbx_strand_id
1 'polypeptide(L)'
;MRSATVIVALLAAAGHLAAQAHGPPQRPPGVTDSAIVWGRDLFHGSAGCSACHGEGGRGTERGPNITGAIWLHGPGTYESLIEQVKHGVPASRSYTGEGMPPRGRVPMPEDAVRAVAAYVWSISHPPQPPPPARARPGG
;
A
#
# COMPACT_ATOMS: atom_id res chain seq x y z
N MET A 1 -42.70 61.88 -6.72
CA MET A 1 -42.85 60.45 -6.92
C MET A 1 -41.48 59.94 -7.48
N ARG A 2 -40.67 59.31 -6.64
CA ARG A 2 -39.31 58.81 -7.01
C ARG A 2 -39.35 57.30 -6.87
N SER A 3 -39.32 56.61 -8.01
CA SER A 3 -39.26 55.12 -8.06
C SER A 3 -37.83 54.68 -7.79
N ALA A 4 -37.63 53.93 -6.73
CA ALA A 4 -36.36 53.29 -6.40
C ALA A 4 -36.30 51.92 -7.08
N THR A 5 -35.39 51.80 -8.04
CA THR A 5 -35.09 50.50 -8.71
C THR A 5 -34.14 49.71 -7.83
N VAL A 6 -34.61 48.61 -7.28
CA VAL A 6 -33.79 47.66 -6.51
C VAL A 6 -33.14 46.70 -7.48
N ILE A 7 -31.82 46.81 -7.64
CA ILE A 7 -31.01 45.86 -8.40
C ILE A 7 -30.64 44.70 -7.45
N VAL A 8 -31.24 43.53 -7.65
CA VAL A 8 -30.85 42.30 -6.98
C VAL A 8 -29.65 41.69 -7.71
N ALA A 9 -28.48 41.82 -7.12
CA ALA A 9 -27.30 41.15 -7.59
C ALA A 9 -27.31 39.65 -7.14
N LEU A 10 -27.61 38.75 -8.07
CA LEU A 10 -27.41 37.32 -7.84
C LEU A 10 -25.90 37.01 -7.89
N LEU A 11 -25.32 36.80 -6.71
CA LEU A 11 -23.99 36.21 -6.58
C LEU A 11 -24.08 34.72 -6.89
N ALA A 12 -23.69 34.31 -8.10
CA ALA A 12 -23.46 32.92 -8.46
C ALA A 12 -22.19 32.41 -7.73
N ALA A 13 -22.41 31.73 -6.62
CA ALA A 13 -21.35 30.98 -5.97
C ALA A 13 -21.00 29.77 -6.85
N ALA A 14 -20.00 29.94 -7.72
CA ALA A 14 -19.39 28.85 -8.45
C ALA A 14 -18.60 27.98 -7.46
N GLY A 15 -19.26 26.93 -6.96
CA GLY A 15 -18.62 25.89 -6.18
C GLY A 15 -17.54 25.19 -7.02
N HIS A 16 -16.27 25.54 -6.77
CA HIS A 16 -15.17 24.77 -7.29
C HIS A 16 -15.14 23.44 -6.54
N LEU A 17 -15.76 22.39 -7.10
CA LEU A 17 -15.41 21.03 -6.75
C LEU A 17 -13.96 20.85 -7.18
N ALA A 18 -13.03 21.05 -6.24
CA ALA A 18 -11.66 20.62 -6.40
C ALA A 18 -11.71 19.10 -6.56
N ALA A 19 -11.61 18.62 -7.80
CA ALA A 19 -11.32 17.23 -8.08
C ALA A 19 -9.99 16.93 -7.36
N GLN A 20 -10.06 16.23 -6.24
CA GLN A 20 -8.90 15.73 -5.55
C GLN A 20 -8.24 14.74 -6.53
N ALA A 21 -7.22 15.22 -7.21
CA ALA A 21 -6.34 14.37 -7.99
C ALA A 21 -5.76 13.36 -6.99
N HIS A 22 -6.21 12.12 -7.10
CA HIS A 22 -5.57 11.01 -6.42
C HIS A 22 -4.18 10.88 -7.04
N GLY A 23 -3.21 11.58 -6.46
CA GLY A 23 -1.81 11.41 -6.78
C GLY A 23 -1.41 9.95 -6.52
N PRO A 24 -0.28 9.49 -7.08
CA PRO A 24 0.23 8.16 -6.78
C PRO A 24 0.27 7.99 -5.26
N PRO A 25 -0.03 6.78 -4.72
CA PRO A 25 -0.05 6.54 -3.30
C PRO A 25 1.27 7.02 -2.70
N GLN A 26 1.18 8.04 -1.84
CA GLN A 26 2.37 8.56 -1.18
C GLN A 26 2.91 7.48 -0.25
N ARG A 27 4.22 7.28 -0.26
CA ARG A 27 4.88 6.36 0.68
C ARG A 27 4.51 6.72 2.12
N PRO A 28 4.01 5.75 2.90
CA PRO A 28 3.76 5.98 4.31
C PRO A 28 5.04 6.37 5.06
N PRO A 29 4.95 7.16 6.13
CA PRO A 29 6.07 7.39 7.03
C PRO A 29 6.67 6.05 7.49
N GLY A 30 7.99 5.89 7.41
CA GLY A 30 8.68 4.63 7.73
C GLY A 30 8.95 3.73 6.53
N VAL A 31 8.29 3.90 5.39
CA VAL A 31 8.63 3.21 4.14
C VAL A 31 9.74 3.99 3.42
N THR A 32 10.95 3.94 3.94
CA THR A 32 12.14 4.58 3.37
C THR A 32 12.91 3.62 2.45
N ASP A 33 13.77 4.14 1.59
CA ASP A 33 14.59 3.29 0.72
C ASP A 33 15.50 2.35 1.52
N SER A 34 16.08 2.82 2.62
CA SER A 34 16.88 2.00 3.53
C SER A 34 16.06 0.89 4.20
N ALA A 35 14.84 1.19 4.64
CA ALA A 35 13.94 0.20 5.21
C ALA A 35 13.53 -0.86 4.19
N ILE A 36 13.27 -0.46 2.95
CA ILE A 36 12.93 -1.37 1.84
C ILE A 36 14.11 -2.32 1.54
N VAL A 37 15.33 -1.79 1.43
CA VAL A 37 16.53 -2.60 1.16
C VAL A 37 16.77 -3.59 2.29
N TRP A 38 16.76 -3.15 3.53
CA TRP A 38 16.92 -4.02 4.69
C TRP A 38 15.80 -5.06 4.79
N GLY A 39 14.55 -4.65 4.57
CA GLY A 39 13.39 -5.53 4.58
C GLY A 39 13.47 -6.61 3.51
N ARG A 40 13.95 -6.27 2.31
CA ARG A 40 14.22 -7.24 1.24
C ARG A 40 15.25 -8.28 1.68
N ASP A 41 16.35 -7.84 2.27
CA ASP A 41 17.43 -8.74 2.69
C ASP A 41 16.96 -9.67 3.81
N LEU A 42 16.13 -9.19 4.74
CA LEU A 42 15.47 -10.02 5.74
C LEU A 42 14.47 -11.01 5.12
N PHE A 43 13.62 -10.55 4.19
CA PHE A 43 12.60 -11.35 3.52
C PHE A 43 13.17 -12.55 2.79
N HIS A 44 14.28 -12.37 2.10
CA HIS A 44 14.98 -13.44 1.36
C HIS A 44 15.99 -14.21 2.23
N GLY A 45 16.44 -13.61 3.32
CA GLY A 45 17.44 -14.14 4.23
C GLY A 45 16.86 -14.75 5.51
N SER A 46 17.29 -14.21 6.63
CA SER A 46 17.07 -14.80 7.95
C SER A 46 15.59 -14.93 8.36
N ALA A 47 14.73 -14.01 7.94
CA ALA A 47 13.30 -14.09 8.26
C ALA A 47 12.59 -15.22 7.50
N GLY A 48 13.13 -15.67 6.36
CA GLY A 48 12.66 -16.84 5.62
C GLY A 48 11.27 -16.67 4.97
N CYS A 49 10.83 -15.44 4.73
CA CYS A 49 9.50 -15.15 4.17
C CYS A 49 9.37 -15.69 2.75
N SER A 50 10.43 -15.58 1.94
CA SER A 50 10.49 -16.07 0.57
C SER A 50 10.28 -17.59 0.43
N ALA A 51 10.51 -18.36 1.49
CA ALA A 51 10.27 -19.81 1.48
C ALA A 51 8.78 -20.17 1.27
N CYS A 52 7.87 -19.28 1.67
CA CYS A 52 6.44 -19.43 1.45
C CYS A 52 5.94 -18.46 0.37
N HIS A 53 6.33 -17.19 0.43
CA HIS A 53 5.85 -16.17 -0.49
C HIS A 53 6.60 -16.10 -1.82
N GLY A 54 7.63 -16.93 -2.02
CA GLY A 54 8.40 -16.99 -3.25
C GLY A 54 9.34 -15.81 -3.42
N GLU A 55 10.14 -15.90 -4.49
CA GLU A 55 11.05 -14.84 -4.90
C GLU A 55 10.25 -13.56 -5.24
N GLY A 56 10.64 -12.43 -4.62
CA GLY A 56 9.94 -11.16 -4.82
C GLY A 56 8.47 -11.16 -4.39
N GLY A 57 8.03 -12.09 -3.55
CA GLY A 57 6.67 -12.14 -3.03
C GLY A 57 5.61 -12.66 -4.01
N ARG A 58 6.01 -13.35 -5.08
CA ARG A 58 5.10 -13.81 -6.15
C ARG A 58 4.21 -15.00 -5.78
N GLY A 59 4.40 -15.55 -4.59
CA GLY A 59 3.68 -16.70 -4.09
C GLY A 59 4.31 -18.04 -4.48
N THR A 60 3.88 -19.08 -3.78
CA THR A 60 4.17 -20.50 -4.04
C THR A 60 2.94 -21.31 -3.64
N GLU A 61 3.03 -22.63 -3.70
CA GLU A 61 1.99 -23.51 -3.14
C GLU A 61 1.82 -23.35 -1.61
N ARG A 62 2.84 -22.82 -0.93
CA ARG A 62 2.88 -22.66 0.54
C ARG A 62 2.40 -21.30 1.03
N GLY A 63 2.40 -20.29 0.19
CA GLY A 63 1.99 -18.94 0.57
C GLY A 63 1.54 -18.08 -0.61
N PRO A 64 0.60 -17.16 -0.37
CA PRO A 64 0.00 -16.38 -1.44
C PRO A 64 0.99 -15.38 -2.06
N ASN A 65 0.65 -14.95 -3.29
CA ASN A 65 1.25 -13.79 -3.92
C ASN A 65 0.88 -12.53 -3.12
N ILE A 66 1.90 -11.74 -2.79
CA ILE A 66 1.78 -10.49 -2.01
C ILE A 66 2.26 -9.26 -2.79
N THR A 67 2.36 -9.35 -4.13
CA THR A 67 2.76 -8.23 -4.99
C THR A 67 1.58 -7.44 -5.55
N GLY A 68 0.35 -7.89 -5.31
CA GLY A 68 -0.86 -7.27 -5.84
C GLY A 68 -1.59 -6.39 -4.83
N ALA A 69 -2.60 -5.66 -5.32
CA ALA A 69 -3.45 -4.82 -4.49
C ALA A 69 -4.53 -5.58 -3.72
N ILE A 70 -4.71 -6.89 -3.98
CA ILE A 70 -5.72 -7.73 -3.32
C ILE A 70 -5.08 -8.46 -2.16
N TRP A 71 -5.59 -8.19 -0.95
CA TRP A 71 -5.11 -8.78 0.29
C TRP A 71 -6.13 -9.75 0.86
N LEU A 72 -5.68 -10.92 1.30
CA LEU A 72 -6.52 -11.92 1.95
C LEU A 72 -6.83 -11.56 3.40
N HIS A 73 -5.92 -10.81 4.04
CA HIS A 73 -6.02 -10.41 5.43
C HIS A 73 -5.68 -8.94 5.58
N GLY A 74 -6.66 -8.12 5.94
CA GLY A 74 -6.50 -6.69 6.14
C GLY A 74 -6.43 -5.87 4.85
N PRO A 75 -6.27 -4.55 4.96
CA PRO A 75 -6.35 -3.61 3.83
C PRO A 75 -5.04 -3.47 3.03
N GLY A 76 -3.94 -4.10 3.42
CA GLY A 76 -2.64 -3.95 2.75
C GLY A 76 -1.92 -2.63 3.04
N THR A 77 -2.40 -1.83 3.98
CA THR A 77 -1.66 -0.62 4.42
C THR A 77 -0.38 -1.01 5.16
N TYR A 78 0.58 -0.10 5.22
CA TYR A 78 1.85 -0.35 5.88
C TYR A 78 1.67 -0.81 7.34
N GLU A 79 0.77 -0.17 8.07
CA GLU A 79 0.42 -0.51 9.45
C GLU A 79 -0.19 -1.90 9.55
N SER A 80 -1.11 -2.25 8.64
CA SER A 80 -1.71 -3.58 8.63
C SER A 80 -0.71 -4.67 8.27
N LEU A 81 0.29 -4.37 7.44
CA LEU A 81 1.37 -5.29 7.11
C LEU A 81 2.30 -5.52 8.30
N ILE A 82 2.59 -4.47 9.08
CA ILE A 82 3.33 -4.61 10.35
C ILE A 82 2.61 -5.59 11.28
N GLU A 83 1.31 -5.38 11.51
CA GLU A 83 0.52 -6.25 12.38
C GLU A 83 0.43 -7.68 11.83
N GLN A 84 0.30 -7.83 10.52
CA GLN A 84 0.29 -9.14 9.86
C GLN A 84 1.60 -9.90 10.08
N VAL A 85 2.75 -9.24 9.95
CA VAL A 85 4.07 -9.86 10.19
C VAL A 85 4.25 -10.18 11.67
N LYS A 86 3.78 -9.33 12.58
CA LYS A 86 3.88 -9.54 14.04
C LYS A 86 3.10 -10.75 14.51
N HIS A 87 1.89 -10.91 14.02
CA HIS A 87 0.95 -11.90 14.53
C HIS A 87 0.83 -13.16 13.66
N GLY A 88 1.28 -13.07 12.40
CA GLY A 88 1.13 -14.17 11.45
C GLY A 88 -0.33 -14.45 11.08
N VAL A 89 -0.57 -15.65 10.53
CA VAL A 89 -1.90 -16.16 10.19
C VAL A 89 -1.99 -17.61 10.66
N PRO A 90 -2.95 -17.96 11.52
CA PRO A 90 -3.12 -19.36 11.92
C PRO A 90 -3.54 -20.23 10.71
N ALA A 91 -3.14 -21.49 10.70
CA ALA A 91 -3.43 -22.42 9.61
C ALA A 91 -4.93 -22.49 9.26
N SER A 92 -5.80 -22.40 10.26
CA SER A 92 -7.26 -22.41 10.09
C SER A 92 -7.81 -21.20 9.30
N ARG A 93 -7.04 -20.14 9.14
CA ARG A 93 -7.40 -18.95 8.36
C ARG A 93 -6.48 -18.73 7.16
N SER A 94 -5.51 -19.61 6.96
CA SER A 94 -4.60 -19.53 5.83
C SER A 94 -5.25 -20.03 4.54
N TYR A 95 -4.94 -19.38 3.43
CA TYR A 95 -5.41 -19.78 2.11
C TYR A 95 -4.89 -21.16 1.68
N THR A 96 -3.66 -21.51 2.06
CA THR A 96 -3.00 -22.77 1.68
C THR A 96 -3.18 -23.88 2.72
N GLY A 97 -3.74 -23.55 3.89
CA GLY A 97 -3.76 -24.47 5.04
C GLY A 97 -2.44 -24.50 5.83
N GLU A 98 -1.36 -23.91 5.30
CA GLU A 98 -0.14 -23.65 6.07
C GLU A 98 -0.25 -22.30 6.77
N GLY A 99 0.03 -22.25 8.08
CA GLY A 99 0.02 -20.98 8.81
C GLY A 99 1.23 -20.10 8.45
N MET A 100 1.04 -18.80 8.48
CA MET A 100 2.15 -17.85 8.46
C MET A 100 2.65 -17.68 9.90
N PRO A 101 3.90 -18.03 10.21
CA PRO A 101 4.43 -17.88 11.57
C PRO A 101 4.54 -16.40 11.93
N PRO A 102 4.27 -16.01 13.19
CA PRO A 102 4.52 -14.65 13.65
C PRO A 102 6.01 -14.33 13.57
N ARG A 103 6.34 -13.10 13.11
CA ARG A 103 7.71 -12.59 13.00
C ARG A 103 8.66 -13.44 12.15
N GLY A 104 8.13 -14.27 11.25
CA GLY A 104 8.95 -15.14 10.41
C GLY A 104 9.50 -16.35 11.16
N ARG A 105 10.62 -16.90 10.67
CA ARG A 105 11.23 -18.13 11.22
C ARG A 105 12.22 -17.87 12.35
N VAL A 106 12.57 -16.63 12.59
CA VAL A 106 13.48 -16.20 13.67
C VAL A 106 12.85 -15.05 14.44
N PRO A 107 13.16 -14.90 15.73
CA PRO A 107 12.71 -13.75 16.49
C PRO A 107 13.18 -12.44 15.82
N MET A 108 12.28 -11.64 15.30
CA MET A 108 12.58 -10.34 14.72
C MET A 108 12.23 -9.22 15.71
N PRO A 109 13.14 -8.28 15.99
CA PRO A 109 12.83 -7.06 16.72
C PRO A 109 11.87 -6.18 15.90
N GLU A 110 11.29 -5.18 16.55
CA GLU A 110 10.20 -4.37 15.96
C GLU A 110 10.66 -3.59 14.71
N ASP A 111 11.88 -3.11 14.68
CA ASP A 111 12.47 -2.41 13.54
C ASP A 111 12.65 -3.34 12.32
N ALA A 112 13.04 -4.60 12.53
CA ALA A 112 13.12 -5.62 11.48
C ALA A 112 11.74 -5.96 10.93
N VAL A 113 10.71 -6.07 11.78
CA VAL A 113 9.32 -6.27 11.36
C VAL A 113 8.86 -5.11 10.48
N ARG A 114 9.14 -3.87 10.89
CA ARG A 114 8.83 -2.67 10.10
C ARG A 114 9.57 -2.65 8.77
N ALA A 115 10.82 -3.07 8.73
CA ALA A 115 11.59 -3.14 7.49
C ALA A 115 10.99 -4.17 6.53
N VAL A 116 10.66 -5.38 7.00
CA VAL A 116 9.98 -6.40 6.18
C VAL A 116 8.66 -5.87 5.65
N ALA A 117 7.84 -5.24 6.50
CA ALA A 117 6.58 -4.62 6.08
C ALA A 117 6.78 -3.52 5.04
N ALA A 118 7.84 -2.70 5.16
CA ALA A 118 8.18 -1.67 4.17
C ALA A 118 8.55 -2.27 2.81
N TYR A 119 9.32 -3.35 2.79
CA TYR A 119 9.60 -4.08 1.56
C TYR A 119 8.32 -4.67 0.93
N VAL A 120 7.49 -5.36 1.71
CA VAL A 120 6.22 -5.93 1.23
C VAL A 120 5.30 -4.83 0.69
N TRP A 121 5.20 -3.70 1.39
CA TRP A 121 4.45 -2.55 0.91
C TRP A 121 4.98 -2.06 -0.44
N SER A 122 6.28 -1.95 -0.61
CA SER A 122 6.90 -1.44 -1.84
C SER A 122 6.64 -2.33 -3.05
N ILE A 123 6.63 -3.65 -2.89
CA ILE A 123 6.37 -4.59 -3.99
C ILE A 123 4.89 -4.72 -4.33
N SER A 124 4.01 -4.37 -3.41
CA SER A 124 2.55 -4.38 -3.61
C SER A 124 1.99 -3.03 -4.07
N HIS A 125 2.77 -1.95 -3.95
CA HIS A 125 2.42 -0.60 -4.39
C HIS A 125 3.50 -0.05 -5.35
N PRO A 126 3.71 -0.68 -6.51
CA PRO A 126 4.71 -0.20 -7.45
C PRO A 126 4.37 1.21 -7.91
N PRO A 127 5.37 2.05 -8.25
CA PRO A 127 5.13 3.34 -8.84
C PRO A 127 4.21 3.22 -10.05
N GLN A 128 3.12 3.95 -10.05
CA GLN A 128 2.24 3.96 -11.21
C GLN A 128 2.91 4.75 -12.36
N PRO A 129 2.80 4.27 -13.61
CA PRO A 129 3.25 5.05 -14.74
C PRO A 129 2.48 6.38 -14.78
N PRO A 130 3.12 7.48 -15.20
CA PRO A 130 2.44 8.74 -15.35
C PRO A 130 1.20 8.55 -16.26
N PRO A 131 0.10 9.24 -15.98
CA PRO A 131 -1.07 9.19 -16.84
C PRO A 131 -0.66 9.58 -18.26
N PRO A 132 -1.26 8.95 -19.29
CA PRO A 132 -0.97 9.31 -20.68
C PRO A 132 -1.18 10.82 -20.85
N ALA A 133 -0.22 11.48 -21.51
CA ALA A 133 -0.33 12.89 -21.80
C ALA A 133 -1.67 13.13 -22.49
N ARG A 134 -2.50 14.01 -21.91
CA ARG A 134 -3.78 14.38 -22.54
C ARG A 134 -3.45 14.88 -23.94
N ALA A 135 -4.02 14.20 -24.95
CA ALA A 135 -3.95 14.73 -26.33
C ALA A 135 -4.43 16.16 -26.28
N ARG A 136 -3.59 17.11 -26.71
CA ARG A 136 -4.03 18.49 -26.86
C ARG A 136 -5.19 18.45 -27.85
N PRO A 137 -6.36 19.02 -27.52
CA PRO A 137 -7.40 19.18 -28.53
C PRO A 137 -6.74 19.95 -29.67
N GLY A 138 -6.81 19.35 -30.87
CA GLY A 138 -6.17 19.86 -32.08
C GLY A 138 -6.57 21.31 -32.32
N GLY A 139 -5.56 22.14 -32.64
CA GLY A 139 -5.78 23.47 -33.13
C GLY A 139 -6.38 23.45 -34.54
#